data_6f562481d0455760b2620891a56d0cbe
#
_entry.id   6f562481d0455760b2620891a56d0cbe
#
_cell.length_a   1.000
_cell.length_b   1.000
_cell.length_c   1.000
_cell.angle_alpha   90.00
_cell.angle_beta   90.00
_cell.angle_gamma   90.00
#
_symmetry.space_group_name_H-M   'P 1'
#
loop_
_entity.id
_entity.type
_entity.pdbx_description
1 polymer ?
#
loop_
_entity_poly.entity_id
_entity_poly.type
_entity_poly.pdbx_seq_one_letter_code
_entity_poly.pdbx_strand_id
1 'polypeptide(L)' 'MQEITLREEFIKLGQALKAAGLVDSGVEAKIVIGDGKVKVNGEVEYQRGKKLHGGDIVSYNGEDIKINDN' A
#
# COMPACT_ATOMS: atom_id res chain seq x y z
N MET A 1 4.69 10.91 7.19
CA MET A 1 3.84 10.20 6.21
C MET A 1 4.52 10.24 4.85
N GLN A 2 4.66 9.10 4.22
CA GLN A 2 5.16 9.05 2.85
C GLN A 2 4.03 9.34 1.88
N GLU A 3 4.38 9.77 0.67
CA GLU A 3 3.41 10.03 -0.37
C GLU A 3 3.84 9.37 -1.67
N ILE A 4 2.87 8.81 -2.39
CA ILE A 4 3.09 8.25 -3.72
C ILE A 4 2.14 8.96 -4.67
N THR A 5 2.69 9.60 -5.70
CA THR A 5 1.88 10.23 -6.73
C THR A 5 1.65 9.22 -7.86
N LEU A 6 0.41 8.96 -8.19
CA LEU A 6 0.05 8.01 -9.23
C LEU A 6 0.53 8.48 -10.60
N ARG A 7 1.01 7.53 -11.41
CA ARG A 7 1.33 7.76 -12.82
C ARG A 7 0.22 7.23 -13.71
N GLU A 8 -0.60 6.35 -13.16
CA GLU A 8 -1.72 5.71 -13.83
C GLU A 8 -2.96 5.93 -12.98
N GLU A 9 -4.07 5.29 -13.33
CA GLU A 9 -5.33 5.43 -12.60
C GLU A 9 -5.24 4.92 -11.16
N PHE A 10 -4.40 3.90 -10.94
CA PHE A 10 -4.29 3.26 -9.64
C PHE A 10 -2.91 2.63 -9.45
N ILE A 11 -2.62 2.25 -8.22
CA ILE A 11 -1.47 1.41 -7.90
C ILE A 11 -1.98 0.26 -7.04
N LYS A 12 -1.43 -0.93 -7.23
CA LYS A 12 -1.82 -2.07 -6.39
C LYS A 12 -1.15 -1.98 -5.02
N LEU A 13 -1.83 -2.49 -4.00
CA LEU A 13 -1.36 -2.39 -2.61
C LEU A 13 0.06 -2.94 -2.43
N GLY A 14 0.35 -4.11 -2.99
CA GLY A 14 1.69 -4.69 -2.90
C GLY A 14 2.76 -3.82 -3.56
N GLN A 15 2.40 -3.19 -4.68
CA GLN A 15 3.30 -2.26 -5.37
C GLN A 15 3.56 -1.00 -4.54
N ALA A 16 2.54 -0.49 -3.87
CA ALA A 16 2.66 0.70 -3.03
C ALA A 16 3.62 0.45 -1.86
N LEU A 17 3.49 -0.69 -1.18
CA LEU A 17 4.40 -1.05 -0.08
C LEU A 17 5.84 -1.15 -0.55
N LYS A 18 6.05 -1.74 -1.72
CA LYS A 18 7.37 -1.89 -2.30
C LYS A 18 7.94 -0.54 -2.74
N ALA A 19 7.12 0.28 -3.39
CA ALA A 19 7.55 1.62 -3.85
C ALA A 19 7.93 2.52 -2.68
N ALA A 20 7.27 2.37 -1.54
CA ALA A 20 7.56 3.15 -0.33
C ALA A 20 8.76 2.59 0.45
N GLY A 21 9.32 1.46 0.03
CA GLY A 21 10.45 0.85 0.71
C GLY A 21 10.09 0.16 2.02
N LEU A 22 8.81 -0.11 2.25
CA LEU A 22 8.36 -0.78 3.48
C LEU A 22 8.52 -2.28 3.41
N VAL A 23 8.60 -2.82 2.20
CA VAL A 23 8.93 -4.23 1.94
C VAL A 23 9.94 -4.27 0.79
N ASP A 24 10.73 -5.34 0.73
CA ASP A 24 11.81 -5.46 -0.26
C ASP A 24 11.37 -6.16 -1.55
N SER A 25 10.30 -6.91 -1.50
CA SER A 25 9.87 -7.72 -2.64
C SER A 25 8.36 -7.93 -2.66
N GLY A 26 7.85 -8.39 -3.80
CA GLY A 26 6.44 -8.78 -3.92
C GLY A 26 6.08 -9.95 -3.02
N VAL A 27 7.02 -10.85 -2.75
CA VAL A 27 6.79 -11.98 -1.85
C VAL A 27 6.60 -11.50 -0.42
N GLU A 28 7.44 -10.58 0.03
CA GLU A 28 7.30 -9.99 1.36
C GLU A 28 5.97 -9.24 1.48
N ALA A 29 5.60 -8.48 0.47
CA ALA A 29 4.32 -7.78 0.43
C ALA A 29 3.16 -8.77 0.59
N LYS A 30 3.20 -9.88 -0.14
CA LYS A 30 2.16 -10.91 -0.05
C LYS A 30 2.03 -11.46 1.37
N ILE A 31 3.17 -11.70 2.02
CA ILE A 31 3.19 -12.27 3.37
C ILE A 31 2.57 -11.31 4.37
N VAL A 32 3.03 -10.05 4.41
CA VAL A 32 2.55 -9.08 5.41
C VAL A 32 1.09 -8.71 5.18
N ILE A 33 0.65 -8.63 3.93
CA ILE A 33 -0.75 -8.35 3.61
C ILE A 33 -1.62 -9.54 4.04
N GLY A 34 -1.21 -10.76 3.71
CA GLY A 34 -1.93 -11.97 4.08
C GLY A 34 -2.01 -12.19 5.59
N ASP A 35 -1.02 -11.70 6.34
CA ASP A 35 -0.99 -11.79 7.79
C ASP A 35 -1.88 -10.73 8.48
N GLY A 36 -2.53 -9.87 7.73
CA GLY A 36 -3.40 -8.84 8.31
C GLY A 36 -2.66 -7.67 8.92
N LYS A 37 -1.41 -7.44 8.53
CA LYS A 37 -0.57 -6.37 9.09
C LYS A 37 -0.72 -5.05 8.38
N VAL A 38 -1.45 -5.02 7.26
CA VAL A 38 -1.60 -3.84 6.41
C VAL A 38 -3.03 -3.35 6.43
N LYS A 39 -3.21 -2.05 6.60
CA LYS A 39 -4.52 -1.41 6.58
C LYS A 39 -4.61 -0.45 5.42
N VAL A 40 -5.80 -0.33 4.86
CA VAL A 40 -6.12 0.69 3.86
C VAL A 40 -7.29 1.49 4.41
N ASN A 41 -7.09 2.79 4.57
CA ASN A 41 -8.09 3.70 5.14
C ASN A 41 -8.61 3.21 6.50
N GLY A 42 -7.70 2.66 7.32
CA GLY A 42 -8.02 2.22 8.68
C GLY A 42 -8.56 0.80 8.80
N GLU A 43 -8.77 0.10 7.69
CA GLU A 43 -9.29 -1.27 7.69
C GLU A 43 -8.24 -2.25 7.17
N VAL A 44 -8.15 -3.42 7.81
CA VAL A 44 -7.22 -4.46 7.36
C VAL A 44 -7.58 -4.91 5.96
N GLU A 45 -6.59 -4.95 5.08
CA GLU A 45 -6.74 -5.41 3.71
C GLU A 45 -5.90 -6.65 3.50
N TYR A 46 -6.51 -7.72 2.99
CA TYR A 46 -5.84 -9.01 2.79
C TYR A 46 -5.44 -9.26 1.33
N GLN A 47 -5.87 -8.41 0.41
CA GLN A 47 -5.62 -8.61 -1.02
C GLN A 47 -4.44 -7.76 -1.49
N ARG A 48 -3.39 -8.43 -1.92
CA ARG A 48 -2.21 -7.75 -2.47
C ARG A 48 -2.55 -6.94 -3.72
N GLY A 49 -3.52 -7.40 -4.49
CA GLY A 49 -3.95 -6.75 -5.72
C GLY A 49 -4.99 -5.65 -5.52
N LYS A 50 -5.27 -5.25 -4.29
CA LYS A 50 -6.21 -4.14 -4.03
C LYS A 50 -5.75 -2.89 -4.77
N LYS A 51 -6.61 -2.33 -5.60
CA LYS A 51 -6.34 -1.09 -6.34
C LYS A 51 -6.49 0.11 -5.42
N LEU A 52 -5.46 0.93 -5.39
CA LEU A 52 -5.44 2.16 -4.59
C LEU A 52 -5.54 3.35 -5.51
N HIS A 53 -6.30 4.35 -5.09
CA HIS A 53 -6.55 5.57 -5.86
C HIS A 53 -6.16 6.79 -5.03
N GLY A 54 -6.17 7.96 -5.64
CA GLY A 54 -5.88 9.19 -4.93
C GLY A 54 -6.80 9.37 -3.73
N GLY A 55 -6.21 9.71 -2.59
CA GLY A 55 -6.90 9.85 -1.32
C GLY A 55 -6.81 8.64 -0.41
N ASP A 56 -6.41 7.47 -0.93
CA ASP A 56 -6.25 6.28 -0.10
C ASP A 56 -5.00 6.40 0.78
N ILE A 57 -5.10 5.89 2.00
CA ILE A 57 -3.99 5.87 2.95
C ILE A 57 -3.72 4.43 3.35
N VAL A 58 -2.47 4.02 3.17
CA VAL A 58 -2.00 2.69 3.55
C VAL A 58 -1.20 2.80 4.84
N SER A 59 -1.45 1.92 5.79
CA SER A 59 -0.72 1.88 7.07
C SER A 59 -0.08 0.51 7.25
N TYR A 60 1.21 0.52 7.57
CA TYR A 60 1.96 -0.70 7.83
C TYR A 60 3.13 -0.39 8.76
N ASN A 61 3.26 -1.17 9.82
CA ASN A 61 4.40 -1.11 10.74
C ASN A 61 4.66 0.31 11.28
N GLY A 62 3.59 1.04 11.60
CA GLY A 62 3.70 2.39 12.13
C GLY A 62 3.95 3.48 11.07
N GLU A 63 4.02 3.10 9.81
CA GLU A 63 4.22 4.03 8.70
C GLU A 63 2.94 4.18 7.89
N ASP A 64 2.65 5.41 7.48
CA ASP A 64 1.52 5.70 6.61
C ASP A 64 2.01 6.15 5.24
N ILE A 65 1.29 5.73 4.20
CA ILE A 65 1.54 6.15 2.82
C ILE A 65 0.26 6.78 2.30
N LYS A 66 0.34 8.02 1.85
CA LYS A 66 -0.78 8.68 1.18
C LYS A 66 -0.63 8.54 -0.33
N ILE A 67 -1.70 8.09 -0.98
CA ILE A 67 -1.74 8.00 -2.44
C ILE A 67 -2.33 9.30 -2.98
N ASN A 68 -1.62 9.93 -3.88
CA ASN A 68 -2.04 11.18 -4.51
C ASN A 68 -2.36 10.95 -5.99
N ASP A 69 -3.39 11.60 -6.47
CA ASP A 69 -3.68 11.64 -7.91
C ASP A 69 -2.58 12.39 -8.65
N ASN A 70 -2.39 12.01 -9.89
CA ASN A 70 -1.46 12.69 -10.79
C ASN A 70 -2.00 14.07 -11.20
#